data_fadd27f054f10b4f55348179c3be85bc
#
_entry.id   fadd27f054f10b4f55348179c3be85bc
#
_cell.length_a   1.000
_cell.length_b   1.000
_cell.length_c   1.000
_cell.angle_alpha   90.00
_cell.angle_beta   90.00
_cell.angle_gamma   90.00
#
_symmetry.space_group_name_H-M   'P 1'
#
loop_
_entity.id
_entity.type
_entity.pdbx_description
1 polymer ?
#
loop_
_entity_poly.entity_id
_entity_poly.type
_entity_poly.pdbx_seq_one_letter_code
_entity_poly.pdbx_strand_id
1 'polypeptide(L)'
;AKGMIRHGSKMIQAVTNCTVPKITLRIGASFGAGEYGMAGRSYDPRFLFSWPNAKMSVMGGEQAARTMAQVAMEGAEKKGMDPKKIYGENLEMLEGMKTKIIDQYREEGEAIFCSARLWDDGIIDPRDTRKILGECLNIISDGDKRELKPNTFGVARM
;
A
#
# COMPACT_ATOMS: atom_id res chain seq x y z
N ALA A 1 -9.55 -2.41 -22.15
CA ALA A 1 -9.47 -3.29 -20.98
C ALA A 1 -9.04 -4.73 -21.29
N LYS A 2 -8.98 -5.15 -22.60
CA LYS A 2 -8.58 -6.52 -22.95
C LYS A 2 -7.09 -6.73 -22.62
N GLY A 3 -6.79 -7.58 -21.63
CA GLY A 3 -5.43 -8.00 -21.29
C GLY A 3 -4.81 -7.33 -20.05
N MET A 4 -5.46 -6.36 -19.40
CA MET A 4 -4.91 -5.68 -18.22
C MET A 4 -4.53 -6.66 -17.10
N ILE A 5 -5.41 -7.59 -16.75
CA ILE A 5 -5.15 -8.61 -15.72
C ILE A 5 -3.96 -9.49 -16.12
N ARG A 6 -3.88 -9.91 -17.39
CA ARG A 6 -2.78 -10.74 -17.89
C ARG A 6 -1.45 -9.99 -17.86
N HIS A 7 -1.42 -8.71 -18.25
CA HIS A 7 -0.20 -7.91 -18.22
C HIS A 7 0.21 -7.56 -16.80
N GLY A 8 -0.75 -7.22 -15.93
CA GLY A 8 -0.51 -7.00 -14.51
C GLY A 8 0.07 -8.24 -13.82
N SER A 9 -0.48 -9.42 -14.10
CA SER A 9 0.03 -10.69 -13.57
C SER A 9 1.48 -10.95 -14.00
N LYS A 10 1.82 -10.69 -15.27
CA LYS A 10 3.21 -10.83 -15.74
C LYS A 10 4.17 -9.87 -15.05
N MET A 11 3.76 -8.62 -14.84
CA MET A 11 4.56 -7.64 -14.12
C MET A 11 4.80 -8.06 -12.67
N ILE A 12 3.76 -8.48 -11.97
CA ILE A 12 3.85 -9.01 -10.60
C ILE A 12 4.79 -10.21 -10.56
N GLN A 13 4.64 -11.16 -11.50
CA GLN A 13 5.51 -12.33 -11.58
C GLN A 13 6.98 -11.93 -11.79
N ALA A 14 7.25 -10.97 -12.65
CA ALA A 14 8.62 -10.48 -12.89
C ALA A 14 9.20 -9.84 -11.63
N VAL A 15 8.44 -8.99 -10.95
CA VAL A 15 8.89 -8.30 -9.73
C VAL A 15 9.15 -9.29 -8.59
N THR A 16 8.27 -10.27 -8.40
CA THR A 16 8.40 -11.24 -7.29
C THR A 16 9.53 -12.25 -7.51
N ASN A 17 9.84 -12.59 -8.75
CA ASN A 17 10.91 -13.53 -9.08
C ASN A 17 12.27 -12.84 -9.38
N CYS A 18 12.30 -11.51 -9.36
CA CYS A 18 13.54 -10.76 -9.54
C CYS A 18 14.44 -10.93 -8.32
N THR A 19 15.66 -11.42 -8.52
CA THR A 19 16.64 -11.70 -7.46
C THR A 19 17.48 -10.48 -7.08
N VAL A 20 17.49 -9.43 -7.93
CA VAL A 20 18.22 -8.20 -7.60
C VAL A 20 17.49 -7.41 -6.51
N PRO A 21 18.23 -6.75 -5.60
CA PRO A 21 17.64 -5.90 -4.58
C PRO A 21 16.77 -4.80 -5.20
N LYS A 22 15.58 -4.59 -4.61
CA LYS A 22 14.64 -3.57 -5.02
C LYS A 22 14.58 -2.47 -3.97
N ILE A 23 14.64 -1.22 -4.40
CA ILE A 23 14.42 -0.06 -3.55
C ILE A 23 13.15 0.62 -4.04
N THR A 24 12.18 0.78 -3.17
CA THR A 24 10.91 1.44 -3.51
C THR A 24 10.83 2.79 -2.83
N LEU A 25 10.47 3.81 -3.58
CA LEU A 25 10.23 5.16 -3.10
C LEU A 25 8.83 5.61 -3.47
N ARG A 26 7.99 5.85 -2.48
CA ARG A 26 6.65 6.42 -2.66
C ARG A 26 6.75 7.94 -2.67
N ILE A 27 6.52 8.54 -3.83
CA ILE A 27 6.60 9.99 -4.02
C ILE A 27 5.22 10.66 -4.12
N GLY A 28 4.16 9.87 -4.14
CA GLY A 28 2.78 10.32 -4.29
C GLY A 28 1.81 9.22 -3.88
N ALA A 29 0.62 9.22 -4.48
CA ALA A 29 -0.40 8.24 -4.16
C ALA A 29 -0.11 6.86 -4.77
N SER A 30 -0.15 5.83 -3.93
CA SER A 30 -0.01 4.42 -4.31
C SER A 30 -1.23 3.64 -3.82
N PHE A 31 -2.13 3.31 -4.73
CA PHE A 31 -3.40 2.66 -4.40
C PHE A 31 -3.58 1.34 -5.13
N GLY A 32 -4.07 0.33 -4.41
CA GLY A 32 -4.50 -0.95 -4.95
C GLY A 32 -3.37 -1.81 -5.51
N ALA A 33 -3.67 -2.54 -6.59
CA ALA A 33 -2.75 -3.51 -7.19
C ALA A 33 -1.48 -2.88 -7.80
N GLY A 34 -1.47 -1.58 -8.05
CA GLY A 34 -0.28 -0.86 -8.49
C GLY A 34 0.85 -0.90 -7.45
N GLU A 35 0.52 -0.88 -6.18
CA GLU A 35 1.48 -1.04 -5.08
C GLU A 35 2.25 -2.37 -5.21
N TYR A 36 1.57 -3.46 -5.50
CA TYR A 36 2.20 -4.77 -5.70
C TYR A 36 3.14 -4.77 -6.90
N GLY A 37 2.64 -4.30 -8.04
CA GLY A 37 3.42 -4.30 -9.28
C GLY A 37 4.68 -3.44 -9.23
N MET A 38 4.73 -2.46 -8.33
CA MET A 38 5.87 -1.57 -8.13
C MET A 38 6.73 -1.96 -6.92
N ALA A 39 6.76 -3.24 -6.56
CA ALA A 39 7.50 -3.77 -5.41
C ALA A 39 7.13 -3.05 -4.10
N GLY A 40 5.83 -2.91 -3.85
CA GLY A 40 5.35 -2.38 -2.59
C GLY A 40 5.63 -3.33 -1.43
N ARG A 41 5.21 -2.92 -0.26
CA ARG A 41 5.46 -3.59 1.02
C ARG A 41 5.23 -5.11 1.01
N SER A 42 4.19 -5.58 0.31
CA SER A 42 3.83 -7.01 0.28
C SER A 42 4.81 -7.88 -0.52
N TYR A 43 5.70 -7.28 -1.30
CA TYR A 43 6.69 -8.00 -2.10
C TYR A 43 8.12 -7.77 -1.64
N ASP A 44 8.26 -7.39 -0.39
CA ASP A 44 9.51 -7.37 0.38
C ASP A 44 10.67 -6.69 -0.38
N PRO A 45 10.55 -5.40 -0.72
CA PRO A 45 11.68 -4.65 -1.26
C PRO A 45 12.78 -4.58 -0.23
N ARG A 46 14.03 -4.46 -0.67
CA ARG A 46 15.19 -4.33 0.25
C ARG A 46 15.09 -3.09 1.12
N PHE A 47 14.58 -2.00 0.54
CA PHE A 47 14.24 -0.75 1.22
C PHE A 47 12.97 -0.17 0.63
N LEU A 48 12.18 0.45 1.48
CA LEU A 48 10.98 1.16 1.09
C LEU A 48 10.87 2.46 1.88
N PHE A 49 10.85 3.58 1.18
CA PHE A 49 10.71 4.90 1.78
C PHE A 49 9.50 5.63 1.24
N SER A 50 9.04 6.59 2.02
CA SER A 50 7.95 7.48 1.63
C SER A 50 8.38 8.94 1.70
N TRP A 51 7.93 9.77 0.76
CA TRP A 51 7.96 11.20 0.95
C TRP A 51 6.83 11.64 1.88
N PRO A 52 6.92 12.83 2.52
CA PRO A 52 5.88 13.28 3.46
C PRO A 52 4.48 13.40 2.87
N ASN A 53 4.38 13.66 1.56
CA ASN A 53 3.12 13.76 0.83
C ASN A 53 2.63 12.43 0.23
N ALA A 54 3.36 11.33 0.46
CA ALA A 54 2.97 10.02 -0.03
C ALA A 54 1.69 9.54 0.64
N LYS A 55 0.87 8.85 -0.13
CA LYS A 55 -0.37 8.23 0.35
C LYS A 55 -0.43 6.79 -0.11
N MET A 56 -0.85 5.91 0.79
CA MET A 56 -1.00 4.49 0.49
C MET A 56 -2.34 3.98 1.00
N SER A 57 -3.08 3.28 0.15
CA SER A 57 -4.30 2.60 0.55
C SER A 57 -4.67 1.49 -0.44
N VAL A 58 -5.61 0.64 -0.04
CA VAL A 58 -6.19 -0.40 -0.93
C VAL A 58 -6.90 0.25 -2.12
N MET A 59 -7.54 1.40 -1.91
CA MET A 59 -8.20 2.20 -2.95
C MET A 59 -8.33 3.65 -2.48
N GLY A 60 -8.64 4.57 -3.39
CA GLY A 60 -8.93 5.94 -3.01
C GLY A 60 -10.20 6.05 -2.17
N GLY A 61 -10.23 6.98 -1.20
CA GLY A 61 -11.35 7.13 -0.26
C GLY A 61 -12.70 7.34 -0.95
N GLU A 62 -12.76 8.15 -2.00
CA GLU A 62 -14.00 8.33 -2.78
C GLU A 62 -14.45 7.04 -3.48
N GLN A 63 -13.52 6.26 -4.02
CA GLN A 63 -13.83 4.97 -4.62
C GLN A 63 -14.32 3.99 -3.57
N ALA A 64 -13.69 3.94 -2.39
CA ALA A 64 -14.12 3.11 -1.28
C ALA A 64 -15.55 3.47 -0.84
N ALA A 65 -15.82 4.76 -0.65
CA ALA A 65 -17.14 5.25 -0.27
C ALA A 65 -18.24 4.86 -1.29
N ARG A 66 -17.96 5.01 -2.59
CA ARG A 66 -18.89 4.59 -3.66
C ARG A 66 -19.14 3.09 -3.64
N THR A 67 -18.07 2.29 -3.52
CA THR A 67 -18.18 0.83 -3.49
C THR A 67 -18.98 0.35 -2.29
N MET A 68 -18.72 0.91 -1.11
CA MET A 68 -19.46 0.57 0.11
C MET A 68 -20.94 0.95 0.01
N ALA A 69 -21.26 2.11 -0.55
CA ALA A 69 -22.63 2.52 -0.79
C ALA A 69 -23.35 1.56 -1.77
N GLN A 70 -22.66 1.15 -2.84
CA GLN A 70 -23.21 0.18 -3.79
C GLN A 70 -23.49 -1.18 -3.13
N VAL A 71 -22.53 -1.72 -2.37
CA VAL A 71 -22.68 -2.98 -1.64
C VAL A 71 -23.84 -2.91 -0.64
N ALA A 72 -24.01 -1.79 0.04
CA ALA A 72 -25.13 -1.59 0.96
C ALA A 72 -26.48 -1.60 0.22
N MET A 73 -26.58 -0.93 -0.94
CA MET A 73 -27.78 -0.93 -1.77
C MET A 73 -28.11 -2.35 -2.29
N GLU A 74 -27.14 -3.04 -2.85
CA GLU A 74 -27.32 -4.44 -3.32
C GLU A 74 -27.70 -5.40 -2.18
N GLY A 75 -27.15 -5.18 -0.99
CA GLY A 75 -27.49 -5.94 0.21
C GLY A 75 -28.92 -5.73 0.66
N ALA A 76 -29.45 -4.51 0.53
CA ALA A 76 -30.84 -4.19 0.83
C ALA A 76 -31.80 -4.85 -0.18
N GLU A 77 -31.49 -4.78 -1.48
CA GLU A 77 -32.26 -5.46 -2.53
C GLU A 77 -32.38 -6.97 -2.30
N LYS A 78 -31.27 -7.62 -1.97
CA LYS A 78 -31.25 -9.07 -1.67
C LYS A 78 -32.12 -9.46 -0.47
N LYS A 79 -32.35 -8.53 0.46
CA LYS A 79 -33.24 -8.70 1.61
C LYS A 79 -34.69 -8.34 1.30
N GLY A 80 -35.03 -8.04 0.06
CA GLY A 80 -36.35 -7.63 -0.38
C GLY A 80 -36.78 -6.23 0.08
N MET A 81 -35.80 -5.39 0.46
CA MET A 81 -36.02 -4.01 0.86
C MET A 81 -35.78 -3.10 -0.33
N ASP A 82 -36.62 -2.07 -0.53
CA ASP A 82 -36.41 -1.07 -1.57
C ASP A 82 -35.27 -0.11 -1.18
N PRO A 83 -34.10 -0.15 -1.88
CA PRO A 83 -32.98 0.70 -1.55
C PRO A 83 -33.31 2.20 -1.65
N LYS A 84 -34.20 2.58 -2.57
CA LYS A 84 -34.62 3.96 -2.73
C LYS A 84 -35.44 4.48 -1.56
N LYS A 85 -36.24 3.62 -0.94
CA LYS A 85 -36.97 3.97 0.29
C LYS A 85 -36.05 4.11 1.48
N ILE A 86 -35.09 3.19 1.63
CA ILE A 86 -34.18 3.18 2.79
C ILE A 86 -33.17 4.33 2.73
N TYR A 87 -32.57 4.53 1.56
CA TYR A 87 -31.49 5.53 1.38
C TYR A 87 -31.98 6.86 0.80
N GLY A 88 -33.16 6.89 0.14
CA GLY A 88 -33.78 8.12 -0.34
C GLY A 88 -34.35 8.97 0.79
N GLU A 89 -34.94 8.33 1.82
CA GLU A 89 -35.44 8.99 3.02
C GLU A 89 -34.32 9.32 4.03
N ASN A 90 -33.14 8.67 3.93
CA ASN A 90 -31.98 8.85 4.79
C ASN A 90 -30.73 9.30 4.01
N LEU A 91 -30.89 10.23 3.08
CA LEU A 91 -29.80 10.74 2.26
C LEU A 91 -28.64 11.31 3.12
N GLU A 92 -28.97 12.01 4.19
CA GLU A 92 -27.99 12.54 5.16
C GLU A 92 -27.17 11.44 5.84
N MET A 93 -27.79 10.32 6.16
CA MET A 93 -27.13 9.18 6.76
C MET A 93 -26.12 8.54 5.76
N LEU A 94 -26.51 8.42 4.48
CA LEU A 94 -25.65 7.89 3.44
C LEU A 94 -24.44 8.80 3.18
N GLU A 95 -24.68 10.10 3.11
CA GLU A 95 -23.62 11.09 2.94
C GLU A 95 -22.68 11.14 4.16
N GLY A 96 -23.24 11.04 5.38
CA GLY A 96 -22.45 10.94 6.60
C GLY A 96 -21.59 9.67 6.65
N MET A 97 -22.07 8.54 6.15
CA MET A 97 -21.28 7.31 6.02
C MET A 97 -20.15 7.47 4.99
N LYS A 98 -20.45 8.06 3.83
CA LYS A 98 -19.43 8.33 2.79
C LYS A 98 -18.33 9.23 3.31
N THR A 99 -18.68 10.31 3.99
CA THR A 99 -17.72 11.26 4.57
C THR A 99 -16.80 10.57 5.57
N LYS A 100 -17.36 9.77 6.49
CA LYS A 100 -16.56 9.01 7.46
C LYS A 100 -15.56 8.07 6.79
N ILE A 101 -15.98 7.36 5.74
CA ILE A 101 -15.10 6.46 4.99
C ILE A 101 -13.99 7.24 4.31
N ILE A 102 -14.32 8.35 3.66
CA ILE A 102 -13.33 9.21 2.99
C ILE A 102 -12.30 9.74 3.99
N ASP A 103 -12.75 10.23 5.14
CA ASP A 103 -11.87 10.77 6.17
C ASP A 103 -10.98 9.68 6.78
N GLN A 104 -11.54 8.50 7.07
CA GLN A 104 -10.76 7.35 7.53
C GLN A 104 -9.67 6.96 6.52
N TYR A 105 -10.02 6.81 5.24
CA TYR A 105 -9.04 6.46 4.21
C TYR A 105 -8.00 7.56 3.97
N ARG A 106 -8.38 8.82 4.21
CA ARG A 106 -7.44 9.95 4.15
C ARG A 106 -6.42 9.87 5.27
N GLU A 107 -6.89 9.68 6.51
CA GLU A 107 -6.03 9.60 7.69
C GLU A 107 -5.13 8.35 7.66
N GLU A 108 -5.73 7.18 7.42
CA GLU A 108 -5.00 5.91 7.41
C GLU A 108 -4.04 5.78 6.22
N GLY A 109 -4.28 6.52 5.15
CA GLY A 109 -3.43 6.55 3.96
C GLY A 109 -2.21 7.46 4.06
N GLU A 110 -2.10 8.30 5.07
CA GLU A 110 -0.98 9.25 5.21
C GLU A 110 0.34 8.56 5.50
N ALA A 111 1.45 9.14 4.99
CA ALA A 111 2.79 8.59 5.19
C ALA A 111 3.12 8.38 6.66
N ILE A 112 2.77 9.32 7.53
CA ILE A 112 3.01 9.23 8.99
C ILE A 112 2.26 8.05 9.60
N PHE A 113 1.00 7.84 9.22
CA PHE A 113 0.19 6.72 9.70
C PHE A 113 0.80 5.37 9.31
N CYS A 114 1.26 5.28 8.05
CA CYS A 114 1.89 4.07 7.51
C CYS A 114 3.24 3.79 8.18
N SER A 115 4.08 4.80 8.30
CA SER A 115 5.42 4.69 8.89
C SER A 115 5.36 4.36 10.38
N ALA A 116 4.42 4.94 11.13
CA ALA A 116 4.19 4.61 12.54
C ALA A 116 3.82 3.12 12.77
N ARG A 117 3.36 2.43 11.71
CA ARG A 117 3.05 0.99 11.72
C ARG A 117 4.13 0.13 11.08
N LEU A 118 5.30 0.70 10.84
CA LEU A 118 6.43 0.02 10.20
C LEU A 118 6.07 -0.55 8.82
N TRP A 119 5.27 0.20 8.05
CA TRP A 119 4.91 -0.18 6.68
C TRP A 119 5.91 0.32 5.64
N ASP A 120 6.90 1.06 6.08
CA ASP A 120 8.07 1.48 5.34
C ASP A 120 9.29 1.60 6.29
N ASP A 121 10.46 1.83 5.72
CA ASP A 121 11.69 2.03 6.47
C ASP A 121 11.86 3.49 6.94
N GLY A 122 10.94 4.35 6.58
CA GLY A 122 10.87 5.73 7.06
C GLY A 122 10.41 6.74 6.03
N ILE A 123 10.11 7.92 6.54
CA ILE A 123 9.76 9.09 5.75
C ILE A 123 11.03 9.91 5.53
N ILE A 124 11.31 10.22 4.26
CA ILE A 124 12.52 10.95 3.88
C ILE A 124 12.17 12.32 3.26
N ASP A 125 13.01 13.31 3.53
CA ASP A 125 12.91 14.59 2.83
C ASP A 125 13.23 14.39 1.34
N PRO A 126 12.40 14.91 0.41
CA PRO A 126 12.65 14.82 -1.02
C PRO A 126 14.06 15.28 -1.43
N ARG A 127 14.62 16.26 -0.70
CA ARG A 127 15.98 16.79 -0.96
C ARG A 127 17.08 15.80 -0.63
N ASP A 128 16.84 14.90 0.31
CA ASP A 128 17.81 13.89 0.75
C ASP A 128 17.69 12.57 -0.05
N THR A 129 16.72 12.46 -0.95
CA THR A 129 16.45 11.24 -1.72
C THR A 129 17.73 10.65 -2.35
N ARG A 130 18.53 11.48 -3.05
CA ARG A 130 19.75 11.01 -3.70
C ARG A 130 20.78 10.46 -2.71
N LYS A 131 20.93 11.13 -1.58
CA LYS A 131 21.87 10.72 -0.51
C LYS A 131 21.47 9.39 0.07
N ILE A 132 20.19 9.25 0.46
CA ILE A 132 19.66 8.04 1.08
C ILE A 132 19.70 6.84 0.11
N LEU A 133 19.32 7.04 -1.16
CA LEU A 133 19.44 5.99 -2.17
C LEU A 133 20.90 5.57 -2.39
N GLY A 134 21.84 6.51 -2.36
CA GLY A 134 23.28 6.21 -2.43
C GLY A 134 23.77 5.38 -1.25
N GLU A 135 23.31 5.68 -0.04
CA GLU A 135 23.62 4.90 1.16
C GLU A 135 23.01 3.48 1.08
N CYS A 136 21.77 3.36 0.60
CA CYS A 136 21.15 2.05 0.38
C CYS A 136 21.93 1.18 -0.61
N LEU A 137 22.40 1.77 -1.71
CA LEU A 137 23.22 1.06 -2.69
C LEU A 137 24.56 0.61 -2.10
N ASN A 138 25.19 1.42 -1.25
CA ASN A 138 26.40 1.04 -0.53
C ASN A 138 26.14 -0.15 0.41
N ILE A 139 25.05 -0.13 1.19
CA ILE A 139 24.66 -1.21 2.08
C ILE A 139 24.42 -2.51 1.28
N ILE A 140 23.74 -2.42 0.15
CA ILE A 140 23.49 -3.55 -0.75
C ILE A 140 24.83 -4.11 -1.26
N SER A 141 25.69 -3.25 -1.78
CA SER A 141 27.02 -3.65 -2.30
C SER A 141 27.89 -4.30 -1.23
N ASP A 142 27.83 -3.80 -0.01
CA ASP A 142 28.55 -4.40 1.13
C ASP A 142 27.95 -5.75 1.54
N GLY A 143 26.65 -5.88 1.46
CA GLY A 143 25.95 -7.15 1.69
C GLY A 143 26.37 -8.23 0.68
N ASP A 144 26.45 -7.88 -0.59
CA ASP A 144 26.84 -8.79 -1.66
C ASP A 144 28.30 -9.30 -1.55
N LYS A 145 29.15 -8.51 -0.89
CA LYS A 145 30.58 -8.87 -0.66
C LYS A 145 30.77 -9.77 0.57
N ARG A 146 29.73 -9.93 1.40
CA ARG A 146 29.85 -10.71 2.63
C ARG A 146 29.53 -12.19 2.40
N GLU A 147 30.44 -13.04 2.81
CA GLU A 147 30.17 -14.48 2.90
C GLU A 147 29.44 -14.80 4.21
N LEU A 148 28.43 -15.66 4.12
CA LEU A 148 27.76 -16.19 5.29
C LEU A 148 28.74 -17.14 6.02
N LYS A 149 29.16 -16.73 7.21
CA LYS A 149 29.95 -17.60 8.08
C LYS A 149 29.03 -18.57 8.80
N PRO A 150 29.48 -19.82 9.01
CA PRO A 150 28.74 -20.77 9.85
C PRO A 150 28.45 -20.17 11.22
N ASN A 151 27.24 -20.38 11.72
CA ASN A 151 26.91 -19.95 13.07
C ASN A 151 27.68 -20.78 14.08
N THR A 152 28.58 -20.14 14.82
CA THR A 152 29.43 -20.80 15.86
C THR A 152 28.82 -20.68 17.25
N PHE A 153 27.70 -19.97 17.39
CA PHE A 153 27.03 -19.82 18.68
C PHE A 153 25.76 -20.66 18.72
N GLY A 154 25.54 -21.36 19.84
CA GLY A 154 24.26 -21.98 20.12
C GLY A 154 23.16 -20.97 20.34
N VAL A 155 21.89 -21.35 20.17
CA VAL A 155 20.74 -20.53 20.49
C VAL A 155 20.67 -20.39 22.02
N ALA A 156 20.75 -19.14 22.50
CA ALA A 156 20.49 -18.86 23.91
C ALA A 156 19.00 -19.08 24.18
N ARG A 157 18.69 -20.04 25.00
CA ARG A 157 17.33 -20.21 25.54
C ARG A 157 17.29 -19.60 26.93
N MET A 158 16.39 -18.63 27.10
CA MET A 158 16.04 -18.10 28.43
C MET A 158 14.86 -18.88 28.97
#